data_249e53a7fd1d0332f1c61ec7f52249fc
#
_entry.id   249e53a7fd1d0332f1c61ec7f52249fc
#
_cell.length_a   1.000
_cell.length_b   1.000
_cell.length_c   1.000
_cell.angle_alpha   90.00
_cell.angle_beta   90.00
_cell.angle_gamma   90.00
#
_symmetry.space_group_name_H-M   'P 1'
#
loop_
_entity.id
_entity.type
_entity.pdbx_description
1 polymer ?
#
loop_
_entity_poly.entity_id
_entity_poly.type
_entity_poly.pdbx_seq_one_letter_code
_entity_poly.pdbx_strand_id
1 'polypeptide(L)'
;MRIRSIEKADREFFIDRCHAFYRTPACDHEIPQQNAERTFELLMHGTPYADCLIAEDDDGTPCAYCLLALTWSNEAGGLCVWLEELMVDDEQRGKGIGSSMIAAVHEKYNTAARYRLEVTESNVRAIALYTMLGFEGLPYRQMILDTPPLD
;
A
#
# COMPACT_ATOMS: atom_id res chain seq x y z
N MET A 1 -3.57 10.39 16.45
CA MET A 1 -3.12 9.60 15.28
C MET A 1 -1.79 10.12 14.77
N ARG A 2 -0.83 9.25 14.49
CA ARG A 2 0.50 9.58 13.94
C ARG A 2 0.78 8.69 12.73
N ILE A 3 1.42 9.24 11.68
CA ILE A 3 1.87 8.47 10.52
C ILE A 3 3.39 8.56 10.44
N ARG A 4 4.05 7.43 10.26
CA ARG A 4 5.51 7.31 10.22
C ARG A 4 5.97 6.22 9.25
N SER A 5 7.25 6.18 8.92
CA SER A 5 7.84 5.05 8.23
C SER A 5 7.78 3.78 9.09
N ILE A 6 7.75 2.63 8.43
CA ILE A 6 7.80 1.32 9.08
C ILE A 6 9.14 1.13 9.81
N GLU A 7 9.10 0.45 10.95
CA GLU A 7 10.25 0.17 11.81
C GLU A 7 10.34 -1.33 12.14
N LYS A 8 11.47 -1.77 12.70
CA LYS A 8 11.68 -3.18 13.08
C LYS A 8 10.63 -3.73 14.04
N ALA A 9 10.12 -2.88 14.92
CA ALA A 9 9.09 -3.25 15.89
C ALA A 9 7.73 -3.58 15.24
N ASP A 10 7.50 -3.12 14.00
CA ASP A 10 6.24 -3.34 13.29
C ASP A 10 6.14 -4.72 12.61
N ARG A 11 7.15 -5.58 12.75
CA ARG A 11 7.24 -6.84 12.00
C ARG A 11 5.98 -7.70 12.11
N GLU A 12 5.53 -7.98 13.32
CA GLU A 12 4.35 -8.83 13.54
C GLU A 12 3.09 -8.16 12.97
N PHE A 13 2.88 -6.89 13.27
CA PHE A 13 1.76 -6.13 12.75
C PHE A 13 1.73 -6.15 11.21
N PHE A 14 2.84 -5.82 10.55
CA PHE A 14 2.92 -5.77 9.10
C PHE A 14 2.60 -7.12 8.46
N ILE A 15 3.25 -8.21 8.92
CA ILE A 15 3.05 -9.55 8.37
C ILE A 15 1.60 -10.02 8.54
N ASP A 16 1.04 -9.86 9.73
CA ASP A 16 -0.34 -10.25 10.01
C ASP A 16 -1.34 -9.46 9.15
N ARG A 17 -1.11 -8.16 8.99
CA ARG A 17 -2.01 -7.30 8.19
C ARG A 17 -1.86 -7.51 6.70
N CYS A 18 -0.66 -7.83 6.19
CA CYS A 18 -0.50 -8.28 4.80
C CYS A 18 -1.34 -9.53 4.52
N HIS A 19 -1.26 -10.55 5.36
CA HIS A 19 -2.08 -11.76 5.19
C HIS A 19 -3.58 -11.46 5.30
N ALA A 20 -3.99 -10.58 6.22
CA ALA A 20 -5.37 -10.16 6.33
C ALA A 20 -5.84 -9.43 5.07
N PHE A 21 -5.00 -8.54 4.48
CA PHE A 21 -5.31 -7.80 3.26
C PHE A 21 -5.65 -8.72 2.09
N TYR A 22 -4.84 -9.77 1.85
CA TYR A 22 -5.06 -10.72 0.76
C TYR A 22 -6.24 -11.70 0.96
N ARG A 23 -6.92 -11.62 2.10
CA ARG A 23 -8.21 -12.30 2.38
C ARG A 23 -9.42 -11.38 2.27
N THR A 24 -9.21 -10.12 1.89
CA THR A 24 -10.29 -9.15 1.71
C THR A 24 -10.72 -9.11 0.24
N PRO A 25 -11.89 -8.50 -0.08
CA PRO A 25 -12.29 -8.23 -1.47
C PRO A 25 -11.34 -7.33 -2.27
N ALA A 26 -10.29 -6.79 -1.65
CA ALA A 26 -9.26 -6.04 -2.35
C ALA A 26 -8.39 -6.93 -3.27
N CYS A 27 -8.37 -8.23 -3.01
CA CYS A 27 -7.53 -9.18 -3.74
C CYS A 27 -8.32 -10.42 -4.17
N ASP A 28 -7.87 -11.07 -5.24
CA ASP A 28 -8.51 -12.26 -5.81
C ASP A 28 -7.93 -13.57 -5.24
N HIS A 29 -6.81 -13.53 -4.52
CA HIS A 29 -6.13 -14.72 -4.02
C HIS A 29 -5.27 -14.43 -2.80
N GLU A 30 -5.00 -15.48 -2.00
CA GLU A 30 -4.05 -15.42 -0.90
C GLU A 30 -2.61 -15.47 -1.42
N ILE A 31 -1.69 -14.90 -0.65
CA ILE A 31 -0.25 -14.97 -0.94
C ILE A 31 0.46 -16.00 -0.04
N PRO A 32 1.58 -16.59 -0.50
CA PRO A 32 2.45 -17.38 0.37
C PRO A 32 2.93 -16.55 1.57
N GLN A 33 2.96 -17.18 2.76
CA GLN A 33 3.38 -16.51 3.99
C GLN A 33 4.74 -15.81 3.86
N GLN A 34 5.67 -16.45 3.18
CA GLN A 34 7.02 -15.95 2.96
C GLN A 34 7.09 -14.63 2.18
N ASN A 35 6.05 -14.27 1.41
CA ASN A 35 6.07 -13.04 0.61
C ASN A 35 6.05 -11.80 1.51
N ALA A 36 5.18 -11.76 2.53
CA ALA A 36 5.14 -10.65 3.49
C ALA A 36 6.46 -10.55 4.29
N GLU A 37 7.04 -11.69 4.68
CA GLU A 37 8.34 -11.73 5.37
C GLU A 37 9.47 -11.18 4.50
N ARG A 38 9.56 -11.58 3.22
CA ARG A 38 10.55 -11.07 2.27
C ARG A 38 10.40 -9.56 2.04
N THR A 39 9.16 -9.09 1.93
CA THR A 39 8.88 -7.65 1.79
C THR A 39 9.33 -6.87 3.02
N PHE A 40 9.05 -7.39 4.22
CA PHE A 40 9.50 -6.75 5.45
C PHE A 40 11.03 -6.67 5.53
N GLU A 41 11.73 -7.78 5.24
CA GLU A 41 13.20 -7.80 5.21
C GLU A 41 13.77 -6.82 4.17
N LEU A 42 13.18 -6.75 2.99
CA LEU A 42 13.56 -5.78 1.97
C LEU A 42 13.45 -4.33 2.47
N LEU A 43 12.34 -3.99 3.13
CA LEU A 43 12.11 -2.67 3.70
C LEU A 43 13.13 -2.33 4.81
N MET A 44 13.47 -3.31 5.66
CA MET A 44 14.43 -3.12 6.75
C MET A 44 15.89 -2.97 6.30
N HIS A 45 16.26 -3.60 5.18
CA HIS A 45 17.60 -3.42 4.58
C HIS A 45 17.75 -2.13 3.78
N GLY A 46 16.65 -1.46 3.51
CA GLY A 46 16.59 -0.29 2.63
C GLY A 46 16.59 -0.69 1.14
N THR A 47 15.70 -0.10 0.39
CA THR A 47 15.52 -0.37 -1.03
C THR A 47 15.02 0.88 -1.75
N PRO A 48 15.45 1.12 -3.00
CA PRO A 48 14.88 2.19 -3.82
C PRO A 48 13.53 1.82 -4.44
N TYR A 49 13.07 0.57 -4.32
CA TYR A 49 11.89 0.05 -5.02
C TYR A 49 10.61 0.09 -4.22
N ALA A 50 10.72 0.09 -2.90
CA ALA A 50 9.57 0.02 -2.02
C ALA A 50 9.74 0.90 -0.78
N ASP A 51 8.61 1.30 -0.21
CA ASP A 51 8.53 2.02 1.06
C ASP A 51 7.23 1.62 1.77
N CYS A 52 7.16 1.83 3.07
CA CYS A 52 5.95 1.54 3.82
C CYS A 52 5.73 2.58 4.91
N LEU A 53 4.49 3.06 5.00
CA LEU A 53 4.03 3.92 6.07
C LEU A 53 3.12 3.14 7.02
N ILE A 54 3.23 3.45 8.30
CA ILE A 54 2.40 2.92 9.39
C ILE A 54 1.61 4.08 9.99
N ALA A 55 0.31 3.89 10.22
CA ALA A 55 -0.48 4.78 11.06
C ALA A 55 -0.65 4.16 12.45
N GLU A 56 -0.44 4.97 13.47
CA GLU A 56 -0.72 4.68 14.87
C GLU A 56 -1.98 5.41 15.31
N ASP A 57 -2.78 4.77 16.14
CA ASP A 57 -3.91 5.41 16.80
C ASP A 57 -3.46 6.41 17.91
N ASP A 58 -4.40 6.89 18.71
CA ASP A 58 -4.10 7.86 19.76
C ASP A 58 -3.34 7.25 20.95
N ASP A 59 -3.37 5.93 21.09
CA ASP A 59 -2.62 5.18 22.10
C ASP A 59 -1.22 4.77 21.61
N GLY A 60 -0.87 5.08 20.35
CA GLY A 60 0.39 4.72 19.73
C GLY A 60 0.43 3.27 19.21
N THR A 61 -0.73 2.64 19.05
CA THR A 61 -0.82 1.27 18.52
C THR A 61 -0.94 1.32 16.99
N PRO A 62 -0.11 0.57 16.24
CA PRO A 62 -0.26 0.45 14.79
C PRO A 62 -1.64 -0.04 14.40
N CYS A 63 -2.30 0.65 13.46
CA CYS A 63 -3.68 0.36 13.07
C CYS A 63 -3.92 0.42 11.55
N ALA A 64 -2.92 0.85 10.78
CA ALA A 64 -2.97 0.84 9.33
C ALA A 64 -1.56 0.79 8.75
N TYR A 65 -1.44 0.25 7.52
CA TYR A 65 -0.21 0.38 6.73
C TYR A 65 -0.54 0.74 5.29
N CYS A 66 0.43 1.39 4.63
CA CYS A 66 0.43 1.63 3.20
C CYS A 66 1.78 1.18 2.62
N LEU A 67 1.76 0.10 1.83
CA LEU A 67 2.91 -0.38 1.09
C LEU A 67 2.97 0.33 -0.26
N LEU A 68 4.14 0.82 -0.63
CA LEU A 68 4.38 1.57 -1.84
C LEU A 68 5.41 0.86 -2.72
N ALA A 69 5.19 0.86 -4.04
CA ALA A 69 6.23 0.55 -5.03
C ALA A 69 6.63 1.83 -5.77
N LEU A 70 7.92 1.98 -6.01
CA LEU A 70 8.50 3.18 -6.60
C LEU A 70 9.08 2.84 -7.97
N THR A 71 8.56 3.49 -9.02
CA THR A 71 8.98 3.24 -10.39
C THR A 71 9.20 4.56 -11.14
N TRP A 72 9.91 4.50 -12.26
CA TRP A 72 9.98 5.62 -13.19
C TRP A 72 8.93 5.44 -14.29
N SER A 73 8.11 6.45 -14.53
CA SER A 73 7.13 6.45 -15.61
C SER A 73 7.59 7.39 -16.73
N ASN A 74 7.90 6.83 -17.89
CA ASN A 74 8.20 7.64 -19.07
C ASN A 74 6.98 8.42 -19.55
N GLU A 75 5.78 7.84 -19.42
CA GLU A 75 4.53 8.50 -19.78
C GLU A 75 4.23 9.71 -18.91
N ALA A 76 4.47 9.61 -17.61
CA ALA A 76 4.29 10.72 -16.67
C ALA A 76 5.51 11.67 -16.60
N GLY A 77 6.66 11.24 -17.12
CA GLY A 77 7.89 12.02 -17.11
C GLY A 77 8.59 12.11 -15.77
N GLY A 78 8.40 11.13 -14.86
CA GLY A 78 9.01 11.19 -13.55
C GLY A 78 8.69 9.99 -12.66
N LEU A 79 8.96 10.17 -11.36
CA LEU A 79 8.66 9.17 -10.35
C LEU A 79 7.15 8.86 -10.34
N CYS A 80 6.84 7.59 -10.38
CA CYS A 80 5.50 7.06 -10.17
C CYS A 80 5.47 6.30 -8.84
N VAL A 81 4.60 6.72 -7.93
CA VAL A 81 4.36 6.05 -6.66
C VAL A 81 3.12 5.19 -6.79
N TRP A 82 3.28 3.88 -6.64
CA TRP A 82 2.18 2.93 -6.60
C TRP A 82 1.77 2.68 -5.15
N LEU A 83 0.48 2.84 -4.88
CA LEU A 83 -0.12 2.35 -3.64
C LEU A 83 -0.42 0.85 -3.85
N GLU A 84 0.56 0.00 -3.52
CA GLU A 84 0.44 -1.46 -3.67
C GLU A 84 -0.62 -2.03 -2.74
N GLU A 85 -0.58 -1.62 -1.48
CA GLU A 85 -1.51 -2.08 -0.45
C GLU A 85 -1.85 -0.92 0.48
N LEU A 86 -3.13 -0.76 0.79
CA LEU A 86 -3.61 0.14 1.83
C LEU A 86 -4.60 -0.60 2.71
N MET A 87 -4.19 -0.91 3.92
CA MET A 87 -4.98 -1.63 4.91
C MET A 87 -5.21 -0.76 6.14
N VAL A 88 -6.45 -0.68 6.55
CA VAL A 88 -6.87 -0.05 7.82
C VAL A 88 -7.65 -1.10 8.62
N ASP A 89 -7.29 -1.27 9.88
CA ASP A 89 -7.98 -2.19 10.79
C ASP A 89 -9.49 -1.89 10.84
N ASP A 90 -10.31 -2.93 10.87
CA ASP A 90 -11.75 -2.81 10.74
C ASP A 90 -12.38 -1.85 11.78
N GLU A 91 -11.90 -1.90 13.02
CA GLU A 91 -12.34 -1.05 14.12
C GLU A 91 -11.94 0.42 13.96
N GLN A 92 -10.99 0.69 13.10
CA GLN A 92 -10.47 2.03 12.83
C GLN A 92 -10.98 2.61 11.49
N ARG A 93 -11.74 1.83 10.72
CA ARG A 93 -12.34 2.31 9.47
C ARG A 93 -13.38 3.39 9.71
N GLY A 94 -13.56 4.26 8.70
CA GLY A 94 -14.53 5.36 8.77
C GLY A 94 -14.04 6.59 9.54
N LYS A 95 -12.83 6.56 10.10
CA LYS A 95 -12.23 7.67 10.86
C LYS A 95 -11.27 8.54 10.01
N GLY A 96 -11.26 8.37 8.68
CA GLY A 96 -10.42 9.15 7.76
C GLY A 96 -8.96 8.69 7.66
N ILE A 97 -8.58 7.57 8.30
CA ILE A 97 -7.18 7.08 8.32
C ILE A 97 -6.67 6.82 6.91
N GLY A 98 -7.45 6.18 6.04
CA GLY A 98 -7.05 5.92 4.65
C GLY A 98 -6.73 7.21 3.89
N SER A 99 -7.57 8.23 4.00
CA SER A 99 -7.32 9.56 3.39
C SER A 99 -6.07 10.21 3.96
N SER A 100 -5.86 10.11 5.27
CA SER A 100 -4.67 10.67 5.93
C SER A 100 -3.38 9.95 5.49
N MET A 101 -3.44 8.62 5.30
CA MET A 101 -2.32 7.83 4.77
C MET A 101 -1.95 8.28 3.35
N ILE A 102 -2.93 8.46 2.48
CA ILE A 102 -2.70 8.95 1.10
C ILE A 102 -2.13 10.37 1.12
N ALA A 103 -2.64 11.25 1.99
CA ALA A 103 -2.09 12.59 2.16
C ALA A 103 -0.62 12.56 2.62
N ALA A 104 -0.26 11.67 3.55
CA ALA A 104 1.11 11.49 4.00
C ALA A 104 2.03 10.96 2.87
N VAL A 105 1.52 10.07 2.01
CA VAL A 105 2.24 9.62 0.80
C VAL A 105 2.49 10.80 -0.14
N HIS A 106 1.48 11.64 -0.39
CA HIS A 106 1.63 12.84 -1.23
C HIS A 106 2.62 13.84 -0.64
N GLU A 107 2.63 14.03 0.68
CA GLU A 107 3.59 14.90 1.35
C GLU A 107 5.03 14.36 1.23
N LYS A 108 5.22 13.07 1.51
CA LYS A 108 6.53 12.40 1.44
C LYS A 108 7.11 12.40 0.02
N TYR A 109 6.28 12.22 -0.99
CA TYR A 109 6.65 12.11 -2.40
C TYR A 109 6.14 13.28 -3.24
N ASN A 110 6.13 14.48 -2.69
CA ASN A 110 5.53 15.68 -3.29
C ASN A 110 6.10 16.10 -4.66
N THR A 111 7.20 15.50 -5.09
CA THR A 111 7.80 15.69 -6.41
C THR A 111 7.47 14.55 -7.39
N ALA A 112 6.68 13.58 -6.97
CA ALA A 112 6.26 12.49 -7.86
C ALA A 112 5.39 13.02 -9.01
N ALA A 113 5.64 12.51 -10.21
CA ALA A 113 4.87 12.88 -11.39
C ALA A 113 3.50 12.18 -11.46
N ARG A 114 3.36 11.04 -10.78
CA ARG A 114 2.12 10.25 -10.80
C ARG A 114 2.00 9.37 -9.55
N TYR A 115 0.74 9.20 -9.10
CA TYR A 115 0.36 8.19 -8.12
C TYR A 115 -0.55 7.18 -8.81
N ARG A 116 -0.36 5.89 -8.57
CA ARG A 116 -1.17 4.81 -9.16
C ARG A 116 -1.60 3.82 -8.08
N LEU A 117 -2.68 3.14 -8.36
CA LEU A 117 -3.16 2.02 -7.56
C LEU A 117 -3.95 1.06 -8.44
N GLU A 118 -4.16 -0.14 -7.95
CA GLU A 118 -5.10 -1.11 -8.50
C GLU A 118 -6.24 -1.30 -7.51
N VAL A 119 -7.44 -1.48 -8.02
CA VAL A 119 -8.62 -1.73 -7.19
C VAL A 119 -9.56 -2.65 -7.94
N THR A 120 -10.06 -3.69 -7.26
CA THR A 120 -11.06 -4.59 -7.82
C THR A 120 -12.40 -3.88 -7.97
N GLU A 121 -13.17 -4.21 -9.02
CA GLU A 121 -14.49 -3.60 -9.26
C GLU A 121 -15.47 -3.84 -8.11
N SER A 122 -15.30 -4.93 -7.38
CA SER A 122 -16.12 -5.26 -6.20
C SER A 122 -15.84 -4.38 -4.98
N ASN A 123 -14.66 -3.74 -4.92
CA ASN A 123 -14.27 -2.89 -3.79
C ASN A 123 -14.82 -1.46 -3.95
N VAL A 124 -16.15 -1.34 -3.98
CA VAL A 124 -16.86 -0.07 -4.21
C VAL A 124 -16.50 1.02 -3.20
N ARG A 125 -16.17 0.62 -1.97
CA ARG A 125 -15.78 1.56 -0.91
C ARG A 125 -14.42 2.20 -1.20
N ALA A 126 -13.45 1.42 -1.62
CA ALA A 126 -12.14 1.93 -2.00
C ALA A 126 -12.22 2.79 -3.27
N ILE A 127 -12.99 2.36 -4.27
CA ILE A 127 -13.23 3.14 -5.49
C ILE A 127 -13.81 4.52 -5.14
N ALA A 128 -14.81 4.58 -4.25
CA ALA A 128 -15.40 5.85 -3.82
C ALA A 128 -14.38 6.76 -3.13
N LEU A 129 -13.53 6.21 -2.25
CA LEU A 129 -12.44 6.95 -1.60
C LEU A 129 -11.46 7.52 -2.63
N TYR A 130 -10.96 6.68 -3.52
CA TYR A 130 -9.96 7.10 -4.50
C TYR A 130 -10.51 8.13 -5.49
N THR A 131 -11.75 7.95 -5.96
CA THR A 131 -12.43 8.93 -6.82
C THR A 131 -12.58 10.29 -6.11
N MET A 132 -12.98 10.28 -4.84
CA MET A 132 -13.07 11.50 -4.03
C MET A 132 -11.73 12.21 -3.87
N LEU A 133 -10.62 11.45 -3.84
CA LEU A 133 -9.26 11.97 -3.76
C LEU A 133 -8.67 12.37 -5.13
N GLY A 134 -9.45 12.26 -6.22
CA GLY A 134 -9.06 12.70 -7.56
C GLY A 134 -8.36 11.63 -8.40
N PHE A 135 -8.37 10.35 -7.98
CA PHE A 135 -7.91 9.27 -8.85
C PHE A 135 -8.92 9.01 -9.96
N GLU A 136 -8.40 8.76 -11.16
CA GLU A 136 -9.18 8.46 -12.37
C GLU A 136 -8.78 7.10 -12.91
N GLY A 137 -9.73 6.42 -13.57
CA GLY A 137 -9.46 5.13 -14.22
C GLY A 137 -8.54 5.27 -15.42
N LEU A 138 -7.61 4.34 -15.59
CA LEU A 138 -6.80 4.20 -16.79
C LEU A 138 -7.36 3.11 -17.69
N PRO A 139 -7.31 3.27 -19.04
CA PRO A 139 -7.87 2.30 -19.96
C PRO A 139 -6.93 1.11 -20.26
N TYR A 140 -5.90 0.89 -19.43
CA TYR A 140 -4.95 -0.19 -19.61
C TYR A 140 -5.42 -1.46 -18.90
N ARG A 141 -5.30 -2.60 -19.60
CA ARG A 141 -5.49 -3.91 -18.98
C ARG A 141 -4.20 -4.35 -18.32
N GLN A 142 -4.28 -4.82 -17.08
CA GLN A 142 -3.18 -5.46 -16.38
C GLN A 142 -3.03 -6.91 -16.86
N MET A 143 -1.79 -7.35 -17.01
CA MET A 143 -1.41 -8.72 -17.34
C MET A 143 -0.19 -9.11 -16.54
N ILE A 144 -0.16 -10.35 -16.03
CA ILE A 144 0.96 -10.89 -15.26
C ILE A 144 1.49 -12.17 -15.89
N LEU A 145 2.76 -12.42 -15.65
CA LEU A 145 3.42 -13.70 -15.89
C LEU A 145 4.32 -13.99 -14.68
N ASP A 146 3.88 -14.93 -13.85
CA ASP A 146 4.68 -15.36 -12.70
C ASP A 146 5.77 -16.33 -13.16
N THR A 147 6.96 -16.14 -12.62
CA THR A 147 8.08 -17.08 -12.78
C THR A 147 8.25 -17.88 -11.50
N PRO A 148 8.63 -19.19 -11.59
CA PRO A 148 8.92 -19.95 -10.39
C PRO A 148 10.02 -19.23 -9.57
N PRO A 149 9.99 -19.33 -8.23
CA PRO A 149 11.06 -18.83 -7.40
C PRO A 149 12.40 -19.41 -7.86
N LEU A 150 13.42 -18.57 -7.93
CA LEU A 150 14.79 -19.07 -8.10
C LEU A 150 15.15 -19.82 -6.82
N ASP A 151 15.61 -21.07 -6.97
CA ASP A 151 16.06 -21.93 -5.86
C ASP A 151 17.30 -21.31 -5.15
#